data_9a2efd99a0c3e50aba98f82ca8756751
#
_entry.id   9a2efd99a0c3e50aba98f82ca8756751
#
_cell.length_a   1.000
_cell.length_b   1.000
_cell.length_c   1.000
_cell.angle_alpha   90.00
_cell.angle_beta   90.00
_cell.angle_gamma   90.00
#
_symmetry.space_group_name_H-M   'P 1'
#
loop_
_entity.id
_entity.type
_entity.pdbx_description
1 polymer ?
#
loop_
_entity_poly.entity_id
_entity_poly.type
_entity_poly.pdbx_seq_one_letter_code
_entity_poly.pdbx_strand_id
1 'polypeptide(L)'
;PIGMGKTFRGVFSLLKDRLVRFTAGEERLTEERETIAGLDNPELDRLFPIEMPYVRESIELVQGATEPFSLEKFLAGEQSPVFFGSGVNNFGVQDVLDALVDWAPSPQPRDGGARMVEPTEEPFSGFVFKIQANMDPRHRDRIAFFRVCHVREGREMKIANALTFMAQDRVVMTDAVAGDIIGIYNHGQLHIGDTLTGGERLGFTGIPNFAPELFRGARSKDPFKAKQLQKGLQELGEEGAIQVFTNDLGHILLGAVGQLQFEIVAQRLATEYKVDAIYEGTDVSTARWLSFPDDKTKRDFEAEQ
;
A
#
# COMPACT_ATOMS: atom_id res chain seq x y z
N PRO A 1 -3.71 -1.09 26.04
CA PRO A 1 -2.38 -1.49 26.50
C PRO A 1 -2.22 -1.27 27.99
N ILE A 2 -1.41 -2.11 28.65
CA ILE A 2 -0.97 -1.94 30.02
C ILE A 2 0.44 -1.39 30.00
N GLY A 3 0.61 -0.14 30.41
CA GLY A 3 1.86 0.60 30.27
C GLY A 3 2.18 1.01 28.83
N MET A 4 3.26 1.77 28.64
CA MET A 4 3.74 2.23 27.32
C MET A 4 5.27 2.24 27.25
N GLY A 5 5.81 2.09 26.04
CA GLY A 5 7.25 2.11 25.80
C GLY A 5 7.98 1.08 26.66
N LYS A 6 8.94 1.51 27.48
CA LYS A 6 9.72 0.63 28.35
C LYS A 6 8.93 -0.01 29.50
N THR A 7 7.76 0.55 29.82
CA THR A 7 6.86 0.03 30.88
C THR A 7 5.72 -0.81 30.31
N PHE A 8 5.72 -1.10 29.03
CA PHE A 8 4.70 -1.95 28.38
C PHE A 8 4.73 -3.36 28.97
N ARG A 9 3.54 -3.84 29.41
CA ARG A 9 3.35 -5.13 30.09
C ARG A 9 2.42 -6.09 29.36
N GLY A 10 1.60 -5.59 28.43
CA GLY A 10 0.65 -6.41 27.69
C GLY A 10 -0.53 -5.62 27.17
N VAL A 11 -1.48 -6.34 26.61
CA VAL A 11 -2.72 -5.77 26.05
C VAL A 11 -3.94 -6.53 26.60
N PHE A 12 -4.94 -5.80 27.04
CA PHE A 12 -6.25 -6.36 27.34
C PHE A 12 -7.14 -6.27 26.10
N SER A 13 -7.61 -7.41 25.63
CA SER A 13 -8.52 -7.51 24.50
C SER A 13 -9.96 -7.40 25.01
N LEU A 14 -10.68 -6.34 24.62
CA LEU A 14 -12.10 -6.18 24.94
C LEU A 14 -12.97 -7.23 24.25
N LEU A 15 -12.61 -7.62 23.04
CA LEU A 15 -13.35 -8.62 22.26
C LEU A 15 -13.24 -10.03 22.84
N LYS A 16 -12.05 -10.39 23.35
CA LYS A 16 -11.75 -11.74 23.88
C LYS A 16 -11.83 -11.80 25.41
N ASP A 17 -12.13 -10.67 26.07
CA ASP A 17 -12.16 -10.50 27.55
C ASP A 17 -10.95 -11.15 28.23
N ARG A 18 -9.74 -10.86 27.74
CA ARG A 18 -8.51 -11.41 28.29
C ARG A 18 -7.31 -10.47 28.13
N LEU A 19 -6.42 -10.53 29.12
CA LEU A 19 -5.09 -9.96 29.00
C LEU A 19 -4.16 -10.92 28.27
N VAL A 20 -3.37 -10.40 27.35
CA VAL A 20 -2.18 -11.08 26.78
C VAL A 20 -0.96 -10.38 27.35
N ARG A 21 -0.17 -11.11 28.15
CA ARG A 21 1.01 -10.59 28.82
C ARG A 21 2.18 -10.44 27.86
N PHE A 22 2.95 -9.37 28.03
CA PHE A 22 4.22 -9.16 27.33
C PHE A 22 5.38 -9.31 28.32
N THR A 23 6.35 -10.16 27.99
CA THR A 23 7.61 -10.33 28.72
C THR A 23 8.77 -9.96 27.80
N ALA A 24 9.58 -8.98 28.19
CA ALA A 24 10.73 -8.57 27.39
C ALA A 24 11.82 -9.66 27.44
N GLY A 25 12.38 -10.01 26.28
CA GLY A 25 13.46 -11.00 26.17
C GLY A 25 13.02 -12.45 25.95
N GLU A 26 11.70 -12.73 25.92
CA GLU A 26 11.23 -14.03 25.43
C GLU A 26 11.51 -14.20 23.94
N GLU A 27 11.88 -15.39 23.53
CA GLU A 27 12.14 -15.70 22.12
C GLU A 27 10.92 -15.35 21.26
N ARG A 28 11.18 -14.77 20.09
CA ARG A 28 10.17 -14.18 19.18
C ARG A 28 9.10 -15.18 18.68
N LEU A 29 9.24 -16.46 18.99
CA LEU A 29 8.46 -17.57 18.46
C LEU A 29 7.69 -18.36 19.55
N THR A 30 7.47 -17.82 20.74
CA THR A 30 6.69 -18.55 21.77
C THR A 30 5.24 -18.61 21.33
N GLU A 31 4.76 -19.81 21.00
CA GLU A 31 3.39 -20.08 20.54
C GLU A 31 2.33 -19.82 21.61
N GLU A 32 2.68 -19.95 22.89
CA GLU A 32 1.76 -19.73 24.03
C GLU A 32 2.21 -18.56 24.89
N ARG A 33 1.52 -17.44 24.75
CA ARG A 33 1.66 -16.30 25.65
C ARG A 33 0.75 -16.49 26.85
N GLU A 34 1.25 -16.13 28.02
CA GLU A 34 0.47 -16.13 29.25
C GLU A 34 -0.76 -15.22 29.08
N THR A 35 -1.95 -15.79 29.26
CA THR A 35 -3.21 -15.08 29.15
C THR A 35 -3.98 -15.15 30.47
N ILE A 36 -4.62 -14.03 30.86
CA ILE A 36 -5.45 -13.95 32.07
C ILE A 36 -6.84 -13.49 31.60
N ALA A 37 -7.85 -14.32 31.84
CA ALA A 37 -9.21 -14.05 31.43
C ALA A 37 -9.96 -13.19 32.46
N GLY A 38 -10.82 -12.31 31.95
CA GLY A 38 -11.70 -11.45 32.75
C GLY A 38 -11.03 -10.17 33.25
N LEU A 39 -11.69 -9.03 33.02
CA LEU A 39 -11.19 -7.72 33.46
C LEU A 39 -11.15 -7.59 35.00
N ASP A 40 -12.06 -8.29 35.69
CA ASP A 40 -12.18 -8.28 37.16
C ASP A 40 -11.39 -9.40 37.84
N ASN A 41 -10.53 -10.12 37.10
CA ASN A 41 -9.71 -11.17 37.65
C ASN A 41 -8.74 -10.62 38.70
N PRO A 42 -8.77 -11.11 39.98
CA PRO A 42 -7.91 -10.61 41.06
C PRO A 42 -6.40 -10.76 40.78
N GLU A 43 -6.05 -11.67 39.89
CA GLU A 43 -4.66 -11.86 39.46
C GLU A 43 -4.11 -10.64 38.70
N LEU A 44 -4.96 -9.92 37.99
CA LEU A 44 -4.57 -8.66 37.30
C LEU A 44 -4.15 -7.61 38.32
N ASP A 45 -4.89 -7.47 39.43
CA ASP A 45 -4.56 -6.50 40.49
C ASP A 45 -3.29 -6.91 41.26
N ARG A 46 -3.03 -8.20 41.37
CA ARG A 46 -1.80 -8.70 41.98
C ARG A 46 -0.56 -8.43 41.10
N LEU A 47 -0.69 -8.61 39.80
CA LEU A 47 0.43 -8.46 38.85
C LEU A 47 0.67 -7.01 38.44
N PHE A 48 -0.39 -6.20 38.37
CA PHE A 48 -0.37 -4.83 37.87
C PHE A 48 -1.12 -3.86 38.80
N PRO A 49 -0.73 -3.78 40.07
CA PRO A 49 -1.51 -3.02 41.09
C PRO A 49 -1.59 -1.52 40.80
N ILE A 50 -0.62 -0.97 40.10
CA ILE A 50 -0.59 0.45 39.74
C ILE A 50 -1.35 0.72 38.44
N GLU A 51 -1.23 -0.14 37.47
CA GLU A 51 -1.76 0.06 36.12
C GLU A 51 -3.26 -0.26 36.02
N MET A 52 -3.73 -1.32 36.70
CA MET A 52 -5.10 -1.83 36.54
C MET A 52 -6.20 -0.83 36.86
N PRO A 53 -6.11 0.02 37.88
CA PRO A 53 -7.12 1.07 38.12
C PRO A 53 -7.29 1.98 36.90
N TYR A 54 -6.19 2.43 36.28
CA TYR A 54 -6.22 3.30 35.10
C TYR A 54 -6.70 2.55 33.86
N VAL A 55 -6.36 1.27 33.72
CA VAL A 55 -6.83 0.44 32.61
C VAL A 55 -8.34 0.26 32.66
N ARG A 56 -8.92 -0.04 33.85
CA ARG A 56 -10.37 -0.17 34.03
C ARG A 56 -11.09 1.14 33.73
N GLU A 57 -10.60 2.26 34.25
CA GLU A 57 -11.15 3.58 33.98
C GLU A 57 -11.11 3.89 32.46
N SER A 58 -9.99 3.60 31.81
CA SER A 58 -9.85 3.80 30.36
C SER A 58 -10.79 2.91 29.55
N ILE A 59 -11.01 1.68 29.98
CA ILE A 59 -11.95 0.75 29.34
C ILE A 59 -13.38 1.24 29.51
N GLU A 60 -13.76 1.70 30.72
CA GLU A 60 -15.08 2.27 30.98
C GLU A 60 -15.35 3.49 30.10
N LEU A 61 -14.36 4.38 29.96
CA LEU A 61 -14.46 5.54 29.06
C LEU A 61 -14.63 5.12 27.60
N VAL A 62 -13.86 4.15 27.12
CA VAL A 62 -13.97 3.65 25.74
C VAL A 62 -15.34 3.02 25.51
N GLN A 63 -15.81 2.18 26.44
CA GLN A 63 -17.12 1.53 26.34
C GLN A 63 -18.28 2.53 26.42
N GLY A 64 -18.11 3.62 27.16
CA GLY A 64 -19.12 4.69 27.24
C GLY A 64 -19.12 5.63 26.02
N ALA A 65 -17.99 5.76 25.34
CA ALA A 65 -17.80 6.67 24.20
C ALA A 65 -17.92 6.02 22.82
N THR A 66 -17.84 4.69 22.76
CA THR A 66 -17.86 3.94 21.49
C THR A 66 -18.89 2.82 21.52
N GLU A 67 -19.41 2.47 20.37
CA GLU A 67 -20.25 1.29 20.23
C GLU A 67 -19.41 0.01 20.29
N PRO A 68 -19.97 -1.11 20.77
CA PRO A 68 -19.34 -2.41 20.69
C PRO A 68 -18.95 -2.76 19.23
N PHE A 69 -17.89 -3.54 19.07
CA PHE A 69 -17.48 -4.02 17.73
C PHE A 69 -18.60 -4.81 17.06
N SER A 70 -18.87 -4.47 15.82
CA SER A 70 -19.80 -5.16 14.93
C SER A 70 -19.09 -5.49 13.62
N LEU A 71 -19.07 -6.78 13.27
CA LEU A 71 -18.50 -7.24 11.99
C LEU A 71 -19.25 -6.60 10.81
N GLU A 72 -20.57 -6.44 10.91
CA GLU A 72 -21.38 -5.78 9.87
C GLU A 72 -20.94 -4.32 9.65
N LYS A 73 -20.79 -3.55 10.72
CA LYS A 73 -20.33 -2.16 10.66
C LYS A 73 -18.87 -2.05 10.18
N PHE A 74 -18.02 -3.00 10.56
CA PHE A 74 -16.66 -3.07 10.04
C PHE A 74 -16.64 -3.31 8.53
N LEU A 75 -17.42 -4.27 8.04
CA LEU A 75 -17.52 -4.57 6.60
C LEU A 75 -18.18 -3.43 5.81
N ALA A 76 -19.07 -2.66 6.43
CA ALA A 76 -19.65 -1.44 5.85
C ALA A 76 -18.67 -0.24 5.87
N GLY A 77 -17.51 -0.36 6.54
CA GLY A 77 -16.55 0.73 6.69
C GLY A 77 -16.93 1.78 7.74
N GLU A 78 -17.89 1.48 8.60
CA GLU A 78 -18.38 2.39 9.65
C GLU A 78 -17.59 2.25 10.96
N GLN A 79 -16.90 1.13 11.16
CA GLN A 79 -16.04 0.87 12.31
C GLN A 79 -14.63 0.45 11.87
N SER A 80 -13.63 0.86 12.66
CA SER A 80 -12.23 0.44 12.51
C SER A 80 -11.74 -0.21 13.81
N PRO A 81 -11.45 -1.51 13.83
CA PRO A 81 -10.88 -2.17 15.00
C PRO A 81 -9.44 -1.71 15.22
N VAL A 82 -9.05 -1.57 16.48
CA VAL A 82 -7.71 -1.14 16.88
C VAL A 82 -7.01 -2.26 17.61
N PHE A 83 -5.83 -2.63 17.13
CA PHE A 83 -4.95 -3.61 17.76
C PHE A 83 -3.67 -2.93 18.24
N PHE A 84 -3.21 -3.30 19.43
CA PHE A 84 -1.95 -2.83 19.97
C PHE A 84 -0.92 -3.95 19.83
N GLY A 85 0.22 -3.63 19.23
CA GLY A 85 1.26 -4.63 18.99
C GLY A 85 2.63 -4.02 18.74
N SER A 86 3.62 -4.90 18.55
CA SER A 86 4.98 -4.54 18.21
C SER A 86 5.54 -5.54 17.20
N GLY A 87 5.75 -5.10 15.96
CA GLY A 87 6.37 -5.91 14.92
C GLY A 87 7.80 -6.34 15.27
N VAL A 88 8.56 -5.47 15.93
CA VAL A 88 9.95 -5.78 16.35
C VAL A 88 9.99 -6.91 17.39
N ASN A 89 9.01 -6.95 18.29
CA ASN A 89 8.91 -7.97 19.34
C ASN A 89 7.96 -9.10 18.97
N ASN A 90 7.41 -9.08 17.76
CA ASN A 90 6.39 -10.04 17.30
C ASN A 90 5.19 -10.19 18.28
N PHE A 91 4.81 -9.09 18.94
CA PHE A 91 3.70 -9.06 19.90
C PHE A 91 2.43 -8.52 19.27
N GLY A 92 1.27 -9.17 19.49
CA GLY A 92 -0.03 -8.76 18.98
C GLY A 92 -0.21 -8.95 17.47
N VAL A 93 0.80 -9.43 16.74
CA VAL A 93 0.72 -9.71 15.30
C VAL A 93 -0.27 -10.83 15.01
N GLN A 94 -0.30 -11.86 15.87
CA GLN A 94 -1.23 -12.98 15.73
C GLN A 94 -2.69 -12.52 15.79
N ASP A 95 -3.04 -11.61 16.71
CA ASP A 95 -4.42 -11.10 16.80
C ASP A 95 -4.87 -10.36 15.54
N VAL A 96 -3.95 -9.65 14.87
CA VAL A 96 -4.23 -8.99 13.58
C VAL A 96 -4.40 -10.02 12.46
N LEU A 97 -3.55 -11.08 12.43
CA LEU A 97 -3.65 -12.15 11.44
C LEU A 97 -4.94 -12.96 11.62
N ASP A 98 -5.30 -13.31 12.85
CA ASP A 98 -6.56 -13.99 13.16
C ASP A 98 -7.76 -13.13 12.70
N ALA A 99 -7.76 -11.84 13.02
CA ALA A 99 -8.80 -10.92 12.59
C ALA A 99 -8.89 -10.81 11.05
N LEU A 100 -7.75 -10.80 10.37
CA LEU A 100 -7.72 -10.81 8.91
C LEU A 100 -8.36 -12.07 8.33
N VAL A 101 -8.05 -13.25 8.90
CA VAL A 101 -8.62 -14.53 8.47
C VAL A 101 -10.12 -14.60 8.75
N ASP A 102 -10.54 -14.13 9.93
CA ASP A 102 -11.92 -14.25 10.39
C ASP A 102 -12.87 -13.20 9.78
N TRP A 103 -12.35 -11.99 9.47
CA TRP A 103 -13.18 -10.83 9.13
C TRP A 103 -13.00 -10.33 7.70
N ALA A 104 -11.90 -10.69 7.00
CA ALA A 104 -11.70 -10.22 5.63
C ALA A 104 -12.79 -10.82 4.71
N PRO A 105 -13.48 -9.98 3.91
CA PRO A 105 -14.47 -10.47 2.98
C PRO A 105 -13.80 -11.21 1.81
N SER A 106 -14.50 -12.16 1.24
CA SER A 106 -14.14 -12.72 -0.08
C SER A 106 -14.06 -11.61 -1.12
N PRO A 107 -13.38 -11.81 -2.26
CA PRO A 107 -13.36 -10.84 -3.34
C PRO A 107 -14.77 -10.35 -3.68
N GLN A 108 -14.94 -9.03 -3.75
CA GLN A 108 -16.22 -8.38 -4.00
C GLN A 108 -16.32 -7.97 -5.47
N PRO A 109 -17.55 -7.82 -6.02
CA PRO A 109 -17.78 -7.26 -7.34
C PRO A 109 -17.08 -5.91 -7.50
N ARG A 110 -16.57 -5.65 -8.71
CA ARG A 110 -15.88 -4.39 -9.01
C ARG A 110 -16.50 -3.68 -10.20
N ASP A 111 -16.56 -2.35 -10.11
CA ASP A 111 -16.96 -1.50 -11.22
C ASP A 111 -15.88 -1.54 -12.31
N GLY A 112 -16.25 -2.09 -13.47
CA GLY A 112 -15.45 -2.14 -14.69
C GLY A 112 -15.72 -0.97 -15.65
N GLY A 113 -16.40 0.07 -15.19
CA GLY A 113 -16.77 1.25 -15.98
C GLY A 113 -17.97 1.01 -16.91
N ALA A 114 -18.00 -0.08 -17.63
CA ALA A 114 -19.12 -0.47 -18.49
C ALA A 114 -20.19 -1.28 -17.73
N ARG A 115 -19.76 -2.05 -16.74
CA ARG A 115 -20.61 -2.88 -15.88
C ARG A 115 -19.88 -3.30 -14.60
N MET A 116 -20.64 -3.84 -13.65
CA MET A 116 -20.07 -4.56 -12.52
C MET A 116 -19.49 -5.90 -13.00
N VAL A 117 -18.33 -6.25 -12.48
CA VAL A 117 -17.60 -7.49 -12.76
C VAL A 117 -17.65 -8.36 -11.50
N GLU A 118 -18.28 -9.53 -11.63
CA GLU A 118 -18.40 -10.48 -10.53
C GLU A 118 -17.14 -11.35 -10.41
N PRO A 119 -16.67 -11.68 -9.19
CA PRO A 119 -15.47 -12.50 -9.00
C PRO A 119 -15.58 -13.93 -9.54
N THR A 120 -16.78 -14.41 -9.79
CA THR A 120 -17.09 -15.78 -10.21
C THR A 120 -17.38 -15.92 -11.71
N GLU A 121 -17.27 -14.84 -12.48
CA GLU A 121 -17.47 -14.88 -13.93
C GLU A 121 -16.37 -15.67 -14.65
N GLU A 122 -16.58 -16.18 -15.85
CA GLU A 122 -15.57 -16.91 -16.60
C GLU A 122 -14.55 -16.05 -17.39
N PRO A 123 -14.82 -14.79 -17.90
CA PRO A 123 -13.87 -14.01 -18.66
C PRO A 123 -12.74 -13.41 -17.81
N PHE A 124 -11.46 -13.43 -18.26
CA PHE A 124 -10.33 -12.82 -17.52
C PHE A 124 -10.41 -11.30 -17.46
N SER A 125 -10.25 -10.75 -16.30
CA SER A 125 -10.02 -9.32 -16.12
C SER A 125 -9.20 -9.02 -14.86
N GLY A 126 -8.53 -7.90 -14.88
CA GLY A 126 -7.82 -7.39 -13.74
C GLY A 126 -7.11 -6.09 -14.07
N PHE A 127 -6.39 -5.55 -13.11
CA PHE A 127 -5.73 -4.25 -13.27
C PHE A 127 -4.38 -4.19 -12.57
N VAL A 128 -3.49 -3.39 -13.13
CA VAL A 128 -2.19 -3.07 -12.54
C VAL A 128 -2.41 -2.00 -11.46
N PHE A 129 -2.09 -2.33 -10.22
CA PHE A 129 -2.25 -1.38 -9.11
C PHE A 129 -0.91 -0.86 -8.56
N LYS A 130 0.19 -1.52 -8.92
CA LYS A 130 1.54 -1.15 -8.49
C LYS A 130 2.57 -1.58 -9.53
N ILE A 131 3.60 -0.77 -9.71
CA ILE A 131 4.81 -1.16 -10.42
C ILE A 131 5.98 -1.00 -9.45
N GLN A 132 6.92 -1.94 -9.48
CA GLN A 132 8.14 -1.85 -8.71
C GLN A 132 9.33 -2.30 -9.54
N ALA A 133 10.35 -1.45 -9.64
CA ALA A 133 11.62 -1.77 -10.25
C ALA A 133 12.62 -2.25 -9.20
N ASN A 134 13.65 -2.95 -9.67
CA ASN A 134 14.83 -3.30 -8.90
C ASN A 134 14.53 -4.02 -7.57
N MET A 135 13.50 -4.88 -7.53
CA MET A 135 13.19 -5.69 -6.34
C MET A 135 14.35 -6.63 -5.98
N ASP A 136 15.03 -7.18 -6.98
CA ASP A 136 16.29 -7.89 -6.79
C ASP A 136 17.44 -6.96 -7.22
N PRO A 137 18.35 -6.58 -6.32
CA PRO A 137 19.48 -5.71 -6.67
C PRO A 137 20.41 -6.28 -7.77
N ARG A 138 20.37 -7.60 -8.01
CA ARG A 138 21.16 -8.30 -9.03
C ARG A 138 20.50 -8.25 -10.40
N HIS A 139 19.19 -7.99 -10.45
CA HIS A 139 18.41 -7.95 -11.69
C HIS A 139 17.69 -6.59 -11.78
N ARG A 140 17.95 -5.86 -12.85
CA ARG A 140 17.22 -4.62 -13.17
C ARG A 140 15.90 -4.95 -13.87
N ASP A 141 15.02 -5.62 -13.14
CA ASP A 141 13.70 -5.96 -13.61
C ASP A 141 12.63 -5.01 -13.04
N ARG A 142 11.54 -4.91 -13.75
CA ARG A 142 10.35 -4.18 -13.34
C ARG A 142 9.20 -5.17 -13.28
N ILE A 143 8.51 -5.17 -12.16
CA ILE A 143 7.36 -6.03 -11.95
C ILE A 143 6.12 -5.16 -11.83
N ALA A 144 5.14 -5.42 -12.68
CA ALA A 144 3.78 -4.91 -12.51
C ALA A 144 3.01 -5.87 -11.61
N PHE A 145 2.51 -5.37 -10.49
CA PHE A 145 1.62 -6.10 -9.61
C PHE A 145 0.19 -5.93 -10.11
N PHE A 146 -0.37 -7.06 -10.46
CA PHE A 146 -1.67 -7.15 -11.09
C PHE A 146 -2.65 -7.86 -10.18
N ARG A 147 -3.79 -7.23 -9.89
CA ARG A 147 -4.88 -7.87 -9.18
C ARG A 147 -5.83 -8.53 -10.16
N VAL A 148 -6.01 -9.83 -10.04
CA VAL A 148 -6.98 -10.59 -10.80
C VAL A 148 -8.39 -10.27 -10.29
N CYS A 149 -9.24 -9.76 -11.17
CA CYS A 149 -10.65 -9.56 -10.91
C CYS A 149 -11.47 -10.67 -11.53
N HIS A 150 -11.04 -11.13 -12.71
CA HIS A 150 -11.67 -12.20 -13.46
C HIS A 150 -10.79 -12.77 -14.59
N VAL A 151 -11.10 -13.94 -15.19
CA VAL A 151 -10.24 -14.64 -16.16
C VAL A 151 -10.89 -14.94 -17.51
N ARG A 152 -10.58 -14.24 -18.63
CA ARG A 152 -10.49 -14.67 -20.05
C ARG A 152 -10.06 -13.59 -21.07
N GLU A 153 -9.59 -14.02 -22.24
CA GLU A 153 -8.71 -13.40 -23.24
C GLU A 153 -9.25 -12.22 -24.07
N GLY A 154 -8.37 -11.24 -24.43
CA GLY A 154 -8.73 -10.22 -25.43
C GLY A 154 -7.69 -9.31 -26.01
N ARG A 155 -6.52 -9.32 -25.80
CA ARG A 155 -5.34 -9.07 -26.63
C ARG A 155 -4.34 -10.11 -26.15
N GLU A 156 -3.94 -11.03 -27.00
CA GLU A 156 -2.97 -12.04 -26.62
C GLU A 156 -1.64 -11.40 -26.22
N MET A 157 -1.61 -10.81 -25.04
CA MET A 157 -0.36 -10.70 -24.33
C MET A 157 -0.18 -12.05 -23.64
N LYS A 158 0.67 -12.89 -24.21
CA LYS A 158 1.13 -14.08 -23.51
C LYS A 158 1.79 -13.59 -22.24
N ILE A 159 1.08 -13.70 -21.12
CA ILE A 159 1.66 -13.52 -19.80
C ILE A 159 2.54 -14.75 -19.56
N ALA A 160 3.74 -14.68 -20.13
CA ALA A 160 4.75 -15.69 -19.87
C ALA A 160 5.26 -15.47 -18.45
N ASN A 161 5.21 -16.50 -17.62
CA ASN A 161 5.76 -16.51 -16.27
C ASN A 161 5.12 -15.49 -15.31
N ALA A 162 3.81 -15.58 -15.10
CA ALA A 162 3.18 -14.92 -13.95
C ALA A 162 3.86 -15.39 -12.67
N LEU A 163 4.17 -14.45 -11.79
CA LEU A 163 4.90 -14.68 -10.56
C LEU A 163 3.99 -14.50 -9.35
N THR A 164 4.14 -15.36 -8.37
CA THR A 164 3.71 -15.08 -7.01
C THR A 164 4.92 -14.86 -6.11
N PHE A 165 4.71 -14.21 -4.99
CA PHE A 165 5.77 -13.84 -4.07
C PHE A 165 5.53 -14.52 -2.73
N MET A 166 6.51 -15.31 -2.28
CA MET A 166 6.59 -15.81 -0.92
C MET A 166 7.82 -15.22 -0.25
N ALA A 167 7.59 -14.18 0.54
CA ALA A 167 8.66 -13.35 1.12
C ALA A 167 9.57 -12.76 0.01
N GLN A 168 10.81 -13.20 -0.10
CA GLN A 168 11.76 -12.77 -1.14
C GLN A 168 11.80 -13.69 -2.36
N ASP A 169 11.17 -14.86 -2.25
CA ASP A 169 11.20 -15.86 -3.31
C ASP A 169 10.10 -15.59 -4.36
N ARG A 170 10.46 -15.82 -5.62
CA ARG A 170 9.56 -15.71 -6.77
C ARG A 170 9.22 -17.11 -7.25
N VAL A 171 7.95 -17.42 -7.28
CA VAL A 171 7.44 -18.70 -7.76
C VAL A 171 6.60 -18.45 -9.02
N VAL A 172 6.84 -19.22 -10.08
CA VAL A 172 6.01 -19.16 -11.28
C VAL A 172 4.65 -19.76 -10.96
N MET A 173 3.60 -19.02 -11.25
CA MET A 173 2.22 -19.47 -11.09
C MET A 173 1.72 -20.13 -12.38
N THR A 174 0.97 -21.21 -12.22
CA THR A 174 0.23 -21.87 -13.32
C THR A 174 -1.22 -21.43 -13.36
N ASP A 175 -1.78 -21.08 -12.22
CA ASP A 175 -3.20 -20.77 -12.04
C ASP A 175 -3.36 -19.52 -11.16
N ALA A 176 -4.41 -18.77 -11.36
CA ALA A 176 -4.80 -17.64 -10.51
C ALA A 176 -6.33 -17.55 -10.44
N VAL A 177 -6.84 -17.12 -9.29
CA VAL A 177 -8.26 -16.91 -9.06
C VAL A 177 -8.55 -15.43 -8.79
N ALA A 178 -9.82 -15.04 -8.83
CA ALA A 178 -10.23 -13.69 -8.48
C ALA A 178 -9.76 -13.32 -7.06
N GLY A 179 -9.15 -12.15 -6.92
CA GLY A 179 -8.56 -11.68 -5.67
C GLY A 179 -7.05 -11.91 -5.57
N ASP A 180 -6.48 -12.82 -6.36
CA ASP A 180 -5.04 -13.05 -6.38
C ASP A 180 -4.28 -11.81 -6.87
N ILE A 181 -3.08 -11.67 -6.33
CA ILE A 181 -2.11 -10.68 -6.77
C ILE A 181 -0.96 -11.43 -7.43
N ILE A 182 -0.78 -11.17 -8.73
CA ILE A 182 0.29 -11.76 -9.52
C ILE A 182 1.29 -10.69 -9.95
N GLY A 183 2.54 -11.08 -10.11
CA GLY A 183 3.58 -10.24 -10.70
C GLY A 183 3.75 -10.55 -12.17
N ILE A 184 3.84 -9.52 -12.99
CA ILE A 184 4.09 -9.61 -14.42
C ILE A 184 5.36 -8.84 -14.74
N TYR A 185 6.31 -9.45 -15.46
CA TYR A 185 7.48 -8.72 -15.95
C TYR A 185 7.04 -7.58 -16.86
N ASN A 186 7.41 -6.35 -16.50
CA ASN A 186 7.04 -5.15 -17.23
C ASN A 186 8.25 -4.55 -17.95
N HIS A 187 8.22 -4.58 -19.26
CA HIS A 187 9.25 -3.97 -20.11
C HIS A 187 8.89 -2.51 -20.50
N GLY A 188 8.07 -1.83 -19.70
CA GLY A 188 7.63 -0.46 -19.96
C GLY A 188 6.31 -0.35 -20.73
N GLN A 189 5.59 -1.45 -20.88
CA GLN A 189 4.31 -1.50 -21.60
C GLN A 189 3.09 -1.31 -20.70
N LEU A 190 3.23 -1.64 -19.41
CA LEU A 190 2.16 -1.55 -18.42
C LEU A 190 2.38 -0.37 -17.51
N HIS A 191 1.30 0.33 -17.21
CA HIS A 191 1.24 1.45 -16.29
C HIS A 191 0.27 1.17 -15.15
N ILE A 192 0.43 1.88 -14.03
CA ILE A 192 -0.53 1.82 -12.93
C ILE A 192 -1.90 2.29 -13.45
N GLY A 193 -2.94 1.51 -13.21
CA GLY A 193 -4.29 1.75 -13.71
C GLY A 193 -4.65 1.00 -14.98
N ASP A 194 -3.67 0.42 -15.69
CA ASP A 194 -3.96 -0.37 -16.88
C ASP A 194 -4.83 -1.57 -16.53
N THR A 195 -5.87 -1.77 -17.33
CA THR A 195 -6.79 -2.88 -17.24
C THR A 195 -6.48 -3.88 -18.33
N LEU A 196 -6.30 -5.14 -17.97
CA LEU A 196 -6.18 -6.26 -18.90
C LEU A 196 -7.47 -7.08 -18.87
N THR A 197 -8.01 -7.35 -20.03
CA THR A 197 -9.26 -8.11 -20.16
C THR A 197 -9.18 -9.14 -21.26
N GLY A 198 -10.09 -10.06 -21.21
CA GLY A 198 -10.29 -11.08 -22.20
C GLY A 198 -11.17 -10.68 -23.38
N GLY A 199 -11.02 -9.48 -23.95
CA GLY A 199 -11.73 -9.02 -25.16
C GLY A 199 -12.86 -8.07 -24.90
N GLU A 200 -13.35 -7.97 -23.67
CA GLU A 200 -14.33 -6.98 -23.28
C GLU A 200 -13.66 -5.64 -22.96
N ARG A 201 -14.28 -4.53 -23.32
CA ARG A 201 -13.78 -3.20 -22.95
C ARG A 201 -14.20 -2.85 -21.53
N LEU A 202 -13.32 -3.10 -20.58
CA LEU A 202 -13.45 -2.72 -19.18
C LEU A 202 -12.36 -1.72 -18.80
N GLY A 203 -12.64 -0.90 -17.80
CA GLY A 203 -11.68 0.02 -17.20
C GLY A 203 -11.90 0.08 -15.70
N PHE A 204 -11.09 -0.66 -14.92
CA PHE A 204 -11.17 -0.60 -13.48
C PHE A 204 -10.67 0.75 -12.96
N THR A 205 -11.47 1.36 -12.10
CA THR A 205 -11.18 2.64 -11.45
C THR A 205 -10.93 2.43 -9.95
N GLY A 206 -10.63 3.53 -9.22
CA GLY A 206 -10.51 3.49 -7.76
C GLY A 206 -9.07 3.35 -7.24
N ILE A 207 -8.05 3.39 -8.12
CA ILE A 207 -6.68 3.62 -7.66
C ILE A 207 -6.58 5.09 -7.26
N PRO A 208 -6.29 5.40 -5.98
CA PRO A 208 -6.21 6.78 -5.54
C PRO A 208 -5.03 7.49 -6.20
N ASN A 209 -5.29 8.64 -6.79
CA ASN A 209 -4.27 9.52 -7.35
C ASN A 209 -4.29 10.83 -6.55
N PHE A 210 -3.26 11.05 -5.74
CA PHE A 210 -3.16 12.22 -4.89
C PHE A 210 -2.45 13.35 -5.66
N ALA A 211 -3.04 14.54 -5.65
CA ALA A 211 -2.36 15.71 -6.15
C ALA A 211 -1.14 16.03 -5.26
N PRO A 212 0.01 16.41 -5.85
CA PRO A 212 1.18 16.76 -5.06
C PRO A 212 0.94 18.08 -4.31
N GLU A 213 1.47 18.14 -3.09
CA GLU A 213 1.41 19.32 -2.23
C GLU A 213 2.75 20.06 -2.17
N LEU A 214 3.84 19.34 -2.44
CA LEU A 214 5.20 19.87 -2.40
C LEU A 214 5.87 19.71 -3.77
N PHE A 215 6.57 20.77 -4.20
CA PHE A 215 7.27 20.76 -5.48
C PHE A 215 8.75 21.10 -5.29
N ARG A 216 9.62 20.46 -6.10
CA ARG A 216 11.05 20.70 -6.16
C ARG A 216 11.55 20.57 -7.59
N GLY A 217 12.38 21.51 -8.04
CA GLY A 217 13.20 21.30 -9.22
C GLY A 217 14.23 20.18 -8.95
N ALA A 218 14.56 19.40 -9.96
CA ALA A 218 15.57 18.35 -9.85
C ALA A 218 16.63 18.47 -10.94
N ARG A 219 17.90 18.45 -10.54
CA ARG A 219 19.04 18.35 -11.46
C ARG A 219 20.11 17.41 -10.95
N SER A 220 20.92 16.90 -11.85
CA SER A 220 22.07 16.08 -11.45
C SER A 220 23.17 16.95 -10.84
N LYS A 221 23.79 16.46 -9.76
CA LYS A 221 24.99 17.05 -9.19
C LYS A 221 26.16 17.00 -10.19
N ASP A 222 26.25 15.93 -10.97
CA ASP A 222 27.23 15.75 -12.03
C ASP A 222 26.52 15.93 -13.39
N PRO A 223 26.87 16.97 -14.18
CA PRO A 223 26.25 17.21 -15.49
C PRO A 223 26.31 16.03 -16.46
N PHE A 224 27.37 15.20 -16.38
CA PHE A 224 27.53 14.02 -17.24
C PHE A 224 26.52 12.91 -16.92
N LYS A 225 25.88 12.96 -15.76
CA LYS A 225 24.85 12.01 -15.31
C LYS A 225 23.41 12.49 -15.50
N ALA A 226 23.19 13.57 -16.24
CA ALA A 226 21.85 14.12 -16.47
C ALA A 226 20.88 13.09 -17.09
N LYS A 227 21.35 12.30 -18.06
CA LYS A 227 20.54 11.22 -18.67
C LYS A 227 20.19 10.10 -17.68
N GLN A 228 21.10 9.77 -16.76
CA GLN A 228 20.85 8.79 -15.72
C GLN A 228 19.80 9.30 -14.72
N LEU A 229 19.89 10.59 -14.35
CA LEU A 229 18.87 11.24 -13.51
C LEU A 229 17.50 11.19 -14.18
N GLN A 230 17.41 11.62 -15.43
CA GLN A 230 16.15 11.60 -16.18
C GLN A 230 15.53 10.20 -16.24
N LYS A 231 16.35 9.19 -16.59
CA LYS A 231 15.90 7.79 -16.62
C LYS A 231 15.44 7.33 -15.25
N GLY A 232 16.21 7.56 -14.18
CA GLY A 232 15.86 7.16 -12.83
C GLY A 232 14.57 7.82 -12.34
N LEU A 233 14.41 9.12 -12.60
CA LEU A 233 13.20 9.84 -12.23
C LEU A 233 11.97 9.35 -13.02
N GLN A 234 12.13 9.08 -14.31
CA GLN A 234 11.06 8.53 -15.12
C GLN A 234 10.60 7.17 -14.58
N GLU A 235 11.53 6.26 -14.30
CA GLU A 235 11.20 4.92 -13.77
C GLU A 235 10.57 5.01 -12.38
N LEU A 236 11.07 5.88 -11.49
CA LEU A 236 10.49 6.12 -10.17
C LEU A 236 9.11 6.79 -10.23
N GLY A 237 8.90 7.64 -11.26
CA GLY A 237 7.58 8.22 -11.54
C GLY A 237 6.57 7.18 -12.00
N GLU A 238 6.97 6.27 -12.90
CA GLU A 238 6.13 5.17 -13.37
C GLU A 238 5.78 4.17 -12.25
N GLU A 239 6.64 4.04 -11.24
CA GLU A 239 6.34 3.29 -10.01
C GLU A 239 5.37 4.03 -9.08
N GLY A 240 5.09 5.31 -9.30
CA GLY A 240 4.31 6.14 -8.40
C GLY A 240 5.05 6.58 -7.13
N ALA A 241 6.37 6.42 -7.08
CA ALA A 241 7.18 6.85 -5.94
C ALA A 241 7.20 8.37 -5.79
N ILE A 242 7.11 9.10 -6.92
CA ILE A 242 7.04 10.55 -6.99
C ILE A 242 6.36 10.94 -8.31
N GLN A 243 5.78 12.11 -8.39
CA GLN A 243 5.27 12.64 -9.65
C GLN A 243 6.36 13.42 -10.36
N VAL A 244 6.52 13.20 -11.67
CA VAL A 244 7.56 13.81 -12.48
C VAL A 244 6.89 14.62 -13.57
N PHE A 245 7.20 15.91 -13.62
CA PHE A 245 6.75 16.84 -14.63
C PHE A 245 7.97 17.35 -15.41
N THR A 246 7.81 17.56 -16.69
CA THR A 246 8.85 18.14 -17.55
C THR A 246 8.25 19.29 -18.34
N ASN A 247 8.88 20.45 -18.33
CA ASN A 247 8.47 21.56 -19.17
C ASN A 247 9.12 21.44 -20.57
N ASP A 248 8.70 22.32 -21.48
CA ASP A 248 9.20 22.35 -22.87
C ASP A 248 10.70 22.62 -23.01
N LEU A 249 11.30 23.21 -21.97
CA LEU A 249 12.75 23.44 -21.90
C LEU A 249 13.51 22.24 -21.34
N GLY A 250 12.81 21.15 -20.99
CA GLY A 250 13.41 19.93 -20.42
C GLY A 250 13.77 20.05 -18.94
N HIS A 251 13.32 21.08 -18.24
CA HIS A 251 13.49 21.16 -16.79
C HIS A 251 12.57 20.16 -16.08
N ILE A 252 13.12 19.45 -15.12
CA ILE A 252 12.41 18.45 -14.35
C ILE A 252 11.90 19.08 -13.06
N LEU A 253 10.59 18.94 -12.85
CA LEU A 253 9.91 19.31 -11.62
C LEU A 253 9.34 18.02 -10.98
N LEU A 254 9.59 17.86 -9.70
CA LEU A 254 9.06 16.75 -8.92
C LEU A 254 7.93 17.23 -8.02
N GLY A 255 6.85 16.44 -7.96
CA GLY A 255 5.72 16.66 -7.09
C GLY A 255 5.57 15.50 -6.09
N ALA A 256 5.37 15.83 -4.83
CA ALA A 256 5.21 14.85 -3.75
C ALA A 256 4.09 15.27 -2.80
N VAL A 257 3.48 14.29 -2.14
CA VAL A 257 2.50 14.52 -1.06
C VAL A 257 3.22 14.89 0.25
N GLY A 258 4.45 14.43 0.44
CA GLY A 258 5.22 14.67 1.66
C GLY A 258 6.73 14.71 1.43
N GLN A 259 7.44 15.34 2.38
CA GLN A 259 8.90 15.53 2.33
C GLN A 259 9.67 14.21 2.21
N LEU A 260 9.21 13.15 2.91
CA LEU A 260 9.87 11.84 2.91
C LEU A 260 10.00 11.23 1.50
N GLN A 261 9.06 11.50 0.59
CA GLN A 261 9.15 11.00 -0.78
C GLN A 261 10.39 11.52 -1.51
N PHE A 262 10.76 12.79 -1.32
CA PHE A 262 11.99 13.33 -1.90
C PHE A 262 13.25 12.64 -1.35
N GLU A 263 13.29 12.35 -0.05
CA GLU A 263 14.42 11.69 0.59
C GLU A 263 14.58 10.26 0.10
N ILE A 264 13.49 9.51 0.00
CA ILE A 264 13.48 8.14 -0.53
C ILE A 264 13.93 8.14 -2.00
N VAL A 265 13.41 9.06 -2.82
CA VAL A 265 13.79 9.17 -4.24
C VAL A 265 15.26 9.54 -4.37
N ALA A 266 15.79 10.47 -3.57
CA ALA A 266 17.21 10.79 -3.58
C ALA A 266 18.09 9.59 -3.23
N GLN A 267 17.72 8.84 -2.19
CA GLN A 267 18.43 7.63 -1.79
C GLN A 267 18.39 6.57 -2.90
N ARG A 268 17.25 6.33 -3.52
CA ARG A 268 17.09 5.36 -4.61
C ARG A 268 17.87 5.77 -5.85
N LEU A 269 17.87 7.05 -6.21
CA LEU A 269 18.69 7.57 -7.31
C LEU A 269 20.19 7.31 -7.07
N ALA A 270 20.66 7.54 -5.85
CA ALA A 270 22.06 7.30 -5.49
C ALA A 270 22.41 5.80 -5.49
N THR A 271 21.54 4.97 -4.91
CA THR A 271 21.83 3.53 -4.72
C THR A 271 21.58 2.69 -5.97
N GLU A 272 20.48 2.93 -6.68
CA GLU A 272 20.07 2.13 -7.83
C GLU A 272 20.60 2.69 -9.15
N TYR A 273 20.55 4.01 -9.32
CA TYR A 273 20.91 4.69 -10.58
C TYR A 273 22.30 5.34 -10.56
N LYS A 274 23.01 5.30 -9.42
CA LYS A 274 24.37 5.87 -9.25
C LYS A 274 24.45 7.36 -9.61
N VAL A 275 23.40 8.12 -9.33
CA VAL A 275 23.32 9.56 -9.58
C VAL A 275 22.82 10.30 -8.33
N ASP A 276 23.54 11.34 -7.94
CA ASP A 276 23.14 12.26 -6.88
C ASP A 276 22.27 13.36 -7.48
N ALA A 277 21.05 13.52 -6.96
CA ALA A 277 20.16 14.60 -7.31
C ALA A 277 20.35 15.80 -6.38
N ILE A 278 20.25 17.01 -6.94
CA ILE A 278 20.10 18.27 -6.19
C ILE A 278 18.66 18.71 -6.38
N TYR A 279 18.00 18.98 -5.26
CA TYR A 279 16.64 19.53 -5.25
C TYR A 279 16.71 21.03 -5.03
N GLU A 280 15.98 21.76 -5.86
CA GLU A 280 15.94 23.22 -5.86
C GLU A 280 14.52 23.69 -5.53
N GLY A 281 14.43 24.85 -4.88
CA GLY A 281 13.16 25.52 -4.65
C GLY A 281 12.50 25.92 -5.97
N THR A 282 11.18 25.94 -5.98
CA THR A 282 10.36 26.41 -7.10
C THR A 282 9.24 27.29 -6.60
N ASP A 283 8.71 28.12 -7.45
CA ASP A 283 7.51 28.94 -7.26
C ASP A 283 6.21 28.19 -7.59
N VAL A 284 6.32 26.95 -8.11
CA VAL A 284 5.17 26.11 -8.36
C VAL A 284 4.58 25.61 -7.05
N SER A 285 3.28 25.84 -6.85
CA SER A 285 2.55 25.47 -5.65
C SER A 285 1.42 24.47 -5.89
N THR A 286 1.09 24.19 -7.16
CA THR A 286 0.00 23.27 -7.49
C THR A 286 0.18 22.67 -8.89
N ALA A 287 -0.35 21.46 -9.08
CA ALA A 287 -0.52 20.84 -10.38
C ALA A 287 -2.00 20.57 -10.63
N ARG A 288 -2.42 20.73 -11.88
CA ARG A 288 -3.79 20.45 -12.30
C ARG A 288 -3.77 19.73 -13.63
N TRP A 289 -4.63 18.72 -13.75
CA TRP A 289 -4.87 18.01 -15.00
C TRP A 289 -6.09 18.60 -15.66
N LEU A 290 -5.94 18.93 -16.95
CA LEU A 290 -7.03 19.45 -17.74
C LEU A 290 -7.70 18.30 -18.49
N SER A 291 -9.03 18.27 -18.45
CA SER A 291 -9.85 17.41 -19.29
C SER A 291 -10.63 18.27 -20.27
N PHE A 292 -10.77 17.80 -21.49
CA PHE A 292 -11.46 18.51 -22.56
C PHE A 292 -12.67 17.69 -23.02
N PRO A 293 -13.79 18.35 -23.38
CA PRO A 293 -14.98 17.67 -23.84
C PRO A 293 -14.77 16.94 -25.18
N ASP A 294 -13.83 17.39 -26.00
CA ASP A 294 -13.48 16.80 -27.28
C ASP A 294 -12.04 17.13 -27.71
N ASP A 295 -11.54 16.42 -28.72
CA ASP A 295 -10.19 16.59 -29.26
C ASP A 295 -9.96 17.91 -29.97
N LYS A 296 -11.01 18.59 -30.42
CA LYS A 296 -10.90 19.91 -31.05
C LYS A 296 -10.57 20.95 -30.01
N THR A 297 -11.33 20.99 -28.92
CA THR A 297 -11.12 21.93 -27.81
C THR A 297 -9.71 21.74 -27.20
N LYS A 298 -9.24 20.48 -27.12
CA LYS A 298 -7.89 20.17 -26.67
C LYS A 298 -6.84 20.79 -27.60
N ARG A 299 -6.95 20.58 -28.91
CA ARG A 299 -6.02 21.11 -29.91
C ARG A 299 -6.02 22.63 -29.97
N ASP A 300 -7.20 23.24 -29.86
CA ASP A 300 -7.33 24.70 -29.85
C ASP A 300 -6.61 25.30 -28.63
N PHE A 301 -6.77 24.68 -27.45
CA PHE A 301 -6.04 25.08 -26.23
C PHE A 301 -4.52 24.90 -26.37
N GLU A 302 -4.05 23.76 -26.90
CA GLU A 302 -2.62 23.49 -27.09
C GLU A 302 -1.97 24.43 -28.11
N ALA A 303 -2.75 24.98 -29.05
CA ALA A 303 -2.25 25.94 -30.03
C ALA A 303 -2.16 27.38 -29.50
N GLU A 304 -2.82 27.66 -28.37
CA GLU A 304 -2.80 29.00 -27.73
C GLU A 304 -1.70 29.14 -26.67
N GLN A 305 -1.02 28.04 -26.30
CA GLN A 305 0.08 28.00 -25.31
C GLN A 305 1.44 28.18 -26.00
#